data_45449ff234cb7e0f69c6f59ec8291154
#
_entry.id   45449ff234cb7e0f69c6f59ec8291154
#
_cell.length_a   1.000
_cell.length_b   1.000
_cell.length_c   1.000
_cell.angle_alpha   90.00
_cell.angle_beta   90.00
_cell.angle_gamma   90.00
#
_symmetry.space_group_name_H-M   'P 1'
#
loop_
_entity.id
_entity.type
_entity.pdbx_description
1 polymer ?
#
loop_
_entity_poly.entity_id
_entity_poly.type
_entity_poly.pdbx_seq_one_letter_code
_entity_poly.pdbx_strand_id
1 'polypeptide(L)'
;ITNIEDGWKKCWDDIKCLLCNEQNKNCCCKNTKCLLDDKCDLSKCCKDSDFLCQDSKQIPIKIPELKLIAHFIKRKDDGTTIIRHENLRKDIWKRAYILSLMKEHNSPNVKHIVGIDAAASEFDASPEVFAPTYRYLKRKGFRHFTYHAGEDFYHLIGGLRRIYEAVDFLNLSYGDRIGHATAAGLSPEIWMENVGKFIFMYQGEYLDDLVFAYNLIVEDREETLKHKINELAIKIHELYYNIYKHSCSVELISEVWKLRRLCPLHVFAGTKENAKCLPVYDNDEWCDVAMVLQLNSDNSCG
;
A
#
# COMPACT_ATOMS: atom_id res chain seq x y z
N ILE A 1 1.50 -12.66 18.80
CA ILE A 1 2.89 -12.46 18.28
C ILE A 1 3.47 -13.80 17.93
N THR A 2 3.47 -14.79 18.84
CA THR A 2 4.04 -16.14 18.63
C THR A 2 3.51 -16.83 17.37
N ASN A 3 2.20 -16.81 17.10
CA ASN A 3 1.61 -17.50 15.95
C ASN A 3 2.02 -16.91 14.57
N ILE A 4 2.40 -15.64 14.52
CA ILE A 4 2.86 -15.00 13.28
C ILE A 4 4.34 -15.27 13.05
N GLU A 5 5.14 -15.21 14.11
CA GLU A 5 6.57 -15.59 14.05
C GLU A 5 6.74 -17.06 13.68
N ASP A 6 5.90 -17.95 14.24
CA ASP A 6 5.90 -19.37 13.89
C ASP A 6 5.47 -19.61 12.44
N GLY A 7 4.47 -18.88 11.94
CA GLY A 7 4.05 -18.92 10.54
C GLY A 7 5.14 -18.44 9.58
N TRP A 8 5.82 -17.36 9.89
CA TRP A 8 6.96 -16.85 9.12
C TRP A 8 8.15 -17.80 9.15
N LYS A 9 8.45 -18.35 10.33
CA LYS A 9 9.52 -19.32 10.48
C LYS A 9 9.26 -20.58 9.65
N LYS A 10 8.03 -21.09 9.66
CA LYS A 10 7.63 -22.24 8.85
C LYS A 10 7.76 -21.96 7.35
N CYS A 11 7.25 -20.81 6.88
CA CYS A 11 7.38 -20.40 5.48
C CYS A 11 8.85 -20.27 5.06
N TRP A 12 9.69 -19.73 5.94
CA TRP A 12 11.11 -19.59 5.72
C TRP A 12 11.84 -20.96 5.66
N ASP A 13 11.48 -21.87 6.55
CA ASP A 13 12.03 -23.23 6.57
C ASP A 13 11.59 -24.03 5.33
N ASP A 14 10.36 -23.83 4.86
CA ASP A 14 9.85 -24.43 3.62
C ASP A 14 10.61 -23.90 2.38
N ILE A 15 10.86 -22.60 2.29
CA ILE A 15 11.65 -21.99 1.21
C ILE A 15 13.09 -22.50 1.21
N LYS A 16 13.70 -22.64 2.39
CA LYS A 16 15.05 -23.20 2.51
C LYS A 16 15.10 -24.65 2.05
N CYS A 17 14.09 -25.42 2.41
CA CYS A 17 13.95 -26.83 2.01
C CYS A 17 13.82 -26.95 0.49
N LEU A 18 13.04 -26.08 -0.16
CA LEU A 18 12.90 -26.04 -1.62
C LEU A 18 14.21 -25.69 -2.32
N LEU A 19 14.94 -24.69 -1.85
CA LEU A 19 16.24 -24.30 -2.39
C LEU A 19 17.29 -25.41 -2.23
N CYS A 20 17.22 -26.18 -1.13
CA CYS A 20 18.08 -27.31 -0.90
C CYS A 20 17.76 -28.51 -1.83
N ASN A 21 16.47 -28.78 -2.08
CA ASN A 21 16.02 -29.86 -2.95
C ASN A 21 16.34 -29.65 -4.44
N GLU A 22 16.33 -28.41 -4.93
CA GLU A 22 16.67 -28.13 -6.33
C GLU A 22 18.16 -28.33 -6.63
N GLN A 23 19.01 -28.14 -5.63
CA GLN A 23 20.48 -28.25 -5.82
C GLN A 23 21.08 -29.62 -5.51
N ASN A 24 20.37 -30.48 -4.78
CA ASN A 24 20.93 -31.79 -4.41
C ASN A 24 19.83 -32.84 -4.12
N LYS A 25 19.55 -33.71 -5.08
CA LYS A 25 18.60 -34.84 -4.92
C LYS A 25 18.97 -35.84 -3.83
N ASN A 26 20.16 -35.71 -3.22
CA ASN A 26 20.68 -36.57 -2.19
C ASN A 26 20.99 -35.86 -0.87
N CYS A 27 20.36 -34.72 -0.62
CA CYS A 27 20.58 -34.02 0.64
C CYS A 27 19.95 -34.80 1.80
N CYS A 28 20.78 -35.18 2.77
CA CYS A 28 20.41 -35.93 3.99
C CYS A 28 19.59 -35.08 5.01
N CYS A 29 19.03 -33.94 4.60
CA CYS A 29 18.29 -33.04 5.46
C CYS A 29 16.90 -33.58 5.85
N LYS A 30 16.81 -34.86 6.26
CA LYS A 30 15.61 -35.39 6.93
C LYS A 30 15.42 -34.84 8.35
N ASN A 31 16.40 -34.14 8.90
CA ASN A 31 16.34 -33.51 10.21
C ASN A 31 16.58 -32.00 10.09
N THR A 32 15.58 -31.24 10.36
CA THR A 32 15.41 -29.79 10.25
C THR A 32 16.40 -28.90 11.03
N LYS A 33 17.54 -29.39 11.43
CA LYS A 33 18.51 -28.66 12.28
C LYS A 33 19.80 -28.20 11.57
N CYS A 34 20.03 -28.57 10.31
CA CYS A 34 21.41 -28.53 9.76
C CYS A 34 21.76 -27.31 8.90
N LEU A 35 20.87 -26.41 8.51
CA LEU A 35 21.18 -25.53 7.36
C LEU A 35 21.29 -24.02 7.60
N LEU A 36 21.23 -23.54 8.83
CA LEU A 36 21.31 -22.05 9.06
C LEU A 36 21.87 -21.63 10.42
N ASP A 37 22.61 -22.51 11.07
CA ASP A 37 23.52 -22.01 12.09
C ASP A 37 24.82 -21.62 11.39
N ASP A 38 25.31 -20.40 11.60
CA ASP A 38 26.64 -19.92 11.13
C ASP A 38 27.81 -20.80 11.64
N LYS A 39 27.48 -21.82 12.41
CA LYS A 39 28.38 -22.84 12.98
C LYS A 39 28.20 -24.21 12.37
N CYS A 40 27.45 -24.39 11.28
CA CYS A 40 27.34 -25.71 10.65
C CYS A 40 28.65 -26.10 9.97
N ASP A 41 29.37 -26.94 10.62
CA ASP A 41 30.59 -27.59 10.07
C ASP A 41 30.17 -28.64 9.05
N LEU A 42 30.17 -28.22 7.77
CA LEU A 42 29.82 -29.06 6.62
C LEU A 42 30.65 -30.36 6.57
N SER A 43 31.80 -30.40 7.25
CA SER A 43 32.66 -31.61 7.33
C SER A 43 32.06 -32.71 8.20
N LYS A 44 31.08 -32.41 9.06
CA LYS A 44 30.41 -33.36 9.95
C LYS A 44 29.10 -33.92 9.39
N CYS A 45 28.52 -33.28 8.41
CA CYS A 45 27.23 -33.67 7.84
C CYS A 45 27.32 -34.86 6.88
N CYS A 46 28.50 -35.18 6.35
CA CYS A 46 28.72 -36.21 5.31
C CYS A 46 29.43 -37.45 5.81
N LYS A 47 29.47 -37.72 7.14
CA LYS A 47 30.22 -38.85 7.69
C LYS A 47 29.59 -40.24 7.53
N ASP A 48 28.33 -40.33 7.09
CA ASP A 48 27.63 -41.63 7.05
C ASP A 48 27.26 -42.12 5.64
N SER A 49 27.89 -41.62 4.59
CA SER A 49 27.76 -42.20 3.27
C SER A 49 29.11 -42.31 2.59
N ASP A 50 29.58 -43.54 2.46
CA ASP A 50 30.77 -43.98 1.69
C ASP A 50 30.64 -43.71 0.18
N PHE A 51 30.30 -42.48 -0.23
CA PHE A 51 30.30 -42.09 -1.63
C PHE A 51 31.13 -40.82 -1.85
N LEU A 52 32.40 -41.06 -2.21
CA LEU A 52 33.24 -40.27 -3.13
C LEU A 52 32.99 -38.75 -3.18
N CYS A 53 33.51 -38.02 -2.20
CA CYS A 53 34.00 -36.67 -2.40
C CYS A 53 35.52 -36.68 -2.54
N GLN A 54 36.06 -37.34 -3.57
CA GLN A 54 37.42 -37.12 -4.04
C GLN A 54 37.37 -36.09 -5.15
N ASP A 55 38.13 -35.01 -4.97
CA ASP A 55 38.44 -33.98 -5.95
C ASP A 55 37.31 -33.01 -6.37
N SER A 56 36.67 -32.34 -5.44
CA SER A 56 36.08 -31.04 -5.77
C SER A 56 36.75 -29.93 -4.96
N LYS A 57 37.53 -29.09 -5.64
CA LYS A 57 37.83 -27.74 -5.15
C LYS A 57 36.52 -27.17 -4.66
N GLN A 58 36.38 -26.98 -3.33
CA GLN A 58 35.20 -26.38 -2.73
C GLN A 58 35.00 -25.00 -3.37
N ILE A 59 34.14 -24.93 -4.40
CA ILE A 59 33.60 -23.66 -4.84
C ILE A 59 32.66 -23.26 -3.71
N PRO A 60 32.91 -22.16 -2.98
CA PRO A 60 32.02 -21.72 -1.94
C PRO A 60 30.70 -21.41 -2.62
N ILE A 61 29.70 -22.26 -2.42
CA ILE A 61 28.34 -22.02 -2.91
C ILE A 61 27.86 -20.79 -2.12
N LYS A 62 27.90 -19.63 -2.77
CA LYS A 62 27.36 -18.41 -2.19
C LYS A 62 25.84 -18.57 -2.20
N ILE A 63 25.27 -18.94 -1.06
CA ILE A 63 23.81 -19.00 -0.90
C ILE A 63 23.26 -17.60 -1.23
N PRO A 64 22.34 -17.47 -2.20
CA PRO A 64 21.78 -16.17 -2.55
C PRO A 64 21.09 -15.58 -1.32
N GLU A 65 21.35 -14.31 -1.04
CA GLU A 65 20.67 -13.57 0.00
C GLU A 65 19.19 -13.40 -0.39
N LEU A 66 18.29 -14.03 0.36
CA LEU A 66 16.86 -13.90 0.12
C LEU A 66 16.35 -12.58 0.76
N LYS A 67 15.72 -11.75 -0.08
CA LYS A 67 15.06 -10.52 0.33
C LYS A 67 13.57 -10.64 0.10
N LEU A 68 12.78 -10.23 1.09
CA LEU A 68 11.33 -10.35 1.10
C LEU A 68 10.68 -8.97 1.01
N ILE A 69 9.54 -8.90 0.37
CA ILE A 69 8.65 -7.74 0.36
C ILE A 69 7.40 -8.13 1.15
N ALA A 70 7.04 -7.34 2.17
CA ALA A 70 5.79 -7.54 2.89
C ALA A 70 4.63 -6.94 2.09
N HIS A 71 3.67 -7.78 1.70
CA HIS A 71 2.51 -7.37 0.91
C HIS A 71 1.29 -7.13 1.79
N PHE A 72 0.66 -5.97 1.59
CA PHE A 72 -0.69 -5.65 2.06
C PHE A 72 -1.67 -5.88 0.91
N ILE A 73 -2.60 -6.81 1.09
CA ILE A 73 -3.54 -7.19 0.02
C ILE A 73 -4.71 -6.21 -0.03
N LYS A 74 -4.95 -5.62 -1.19
CA LYS A 74 -6.16 -4.87 -1.49
C LYS A 74 -7.35 -5.80 -1.45
N ARG A 75 -8.41 -5.43 -0.73
CA ARG A 75 -9.63 -6.21 -0.60
C ARG A 75 -10.84 -5.30 -0.68
N LYS A 76 -11.88 -5.82 -1.30
CA LYS A 76 -13.15 -5.13 -1.42
C LYS A 76 -13.72 -4.80 -0.04
N ASP A 77 -14.37 -3.65 0.04
CA ASP A 77 -15.14 -3.28 1.23
C ASP A 77 -16.31 -4.25 1.42
N ASP A 78 -16.48 -4.74 2.64
CA ASP A 78 -17.57 -5.65 2.99
C ASP A 78 -18.90 -4.92 3.27
N GLY A 79 -18.89 -3.58 3.32
CA GLY A 79 -20.05 -2.74 3.57
C GLY A 79 -20.69 -2.92 4.93
N THR A 80 -20.01 -3.57 5.88
CA THR A 80 -20.57 -3.88 7.22
C THR A 80 -20.40 -2.72 8.21
N THR A 81 -19.64 -1.69 7.85
CA THR A 81 -19.31 -0.56 8.71
C THR A 81 -19.63 0.77 8.04
N ILE A 82 -19.81 1.82 8.86
CA ILE A 82 -20.08 3.18 8.36
C ILE A 82 -18.85 3.76 7.66
N ILE A 83 -17.65 3.43 8.16
CA ILE A 83 -16.39 3.92 7.58
C ILE A 83 -15.98 2.96 6.47
N ARG A 84 -15.84 3.48 5.27
CA ARG A 84 -15.40 2.70 4.11
C ARG A 84 -14.06 2.02 4.39
N HIS A 85 -14.00 0.70 4.13
CA HIS A 85 -12.82 -0.15 4.36
C HIS A 85 -12.35 -0.23 5.81
N GLU A 86 -13.20 0.00 6.80
CA GLU A 86 -12.82 0.01 8.20
C GLU A 86 -12.12 -1.29 8.62
N ASN A 87 -12.68 -2.45 8.26
CA ASN A 87 -12.11 -3.75 8.60
C ASN A 87 -10.76 -3.97 7.92
N LEU A 88 -10.62 -3.57 6.65
CA LEU A 88 -9.35 -3.63 5.94
C LEU A 88 -8.30 -2.70 6.57
N ARG A 89 -8.68 -1.45 6.89
CA ARG A 89 -7.77 -0.48 7.56
C ARG A 89 -7.27 -1.02 8.90
N LYS A 90 -8.14 -1.61 9.71
CA LYS A 90 -7.77 -2.24 10.99
C LYS A 90 -6.82 -3.43 10.81
N ASP A 91 -7.07 -4.28 9.82
CA ASP A 91 -6.21 -5.44 9.52
C ASP A 91 -4.83 -5.00 9.02
N ILE A 92 -4.77 -4.07 8.07
CA ILE A 92 -3.52 -3.50 7.55
C ILE A 92 -2.70 -2.88 8.69
N TRP A 93 -3.38 -2.08 9.53
CA TRP A 93 -2.74 -1.43 10.67
C TRP A 93 -2.17 -2.45 11.65
N LYS A 94 -2.95 -3.46 12.03
CA LYS A 94 -2.49 -4.54 12.92
C LYS A 94 -1.21 -5.22 12.39
N ARG A 95 -1.17 -5.51 11.10
CA ARG A 95 0.00 -6.13 10.45
C ARG A 95 1.21 -5.20 10.45
N ALA A 96 1.00 -3.92 10.14
CA ALA A 96 2.06 -2.92 10.15
C ALA A 96 2.62 -2.72 11.57
N TYR A 97 1.76 -2.70 12.58
CA TYR A 97 2.17 -2.60 13.97
C TYR A 97 3.04 -3.80 14.39
N ILE A 98 2.62 -5.02 14.01
CA ILE A 98 3.42 -6.22 14.26
C ILE A 98 4.80 -6.13 13.58
N LEU A 99 4.85 -5.70 12.31
CA LEU A 99 6.11 -5.51 11.60
C LEU A 99 7.01 -4.49 12.33
N SER A 100 6.45 -3.40 12.85
CA SER A 100 7.21 -2.40 13.60
C SER A 100 7.77 -2.97 14.90
N LEU A 101 6.98 -3.74 15.64
CA LEU A 101 7.45 -4.42 16.85
C LEU A 101 8.57 -5.43 16.55
N MET A 102 8.43 -6.22 15.49
CA MET A 102 9.48 -7.15 15.07
C MET A 102 10.79 -6.41 14.78
N LYS A 103 10.71 -5.22 14.18
CA LYS A 103 11.88 -4.38 13.89
C LYS A 103 12.47 -3.78 15.17
N GLU A 104 11.65 -3.24 16.05
CA GLU A 104 12.09 -2.68 17.34
C GLU A 104 12.79 -3.71 18.22
N HIS A 105 12.30 -4.96 18.22
CA HIS A 105 12.90 -6.06 18.96
C HIS A 105 14.01 -6.79 18.20
N ASN A 106 14.48 -6.28 17.08
CA ASN A 106 15.51 -6.88 16.25
C ASN A 106 15.25 -8.37 15.92
N SER A 107 13.99 -8.71 15.63
CA SER A 107 13.63 -10.07 15.24
C SER A 107 14.48 -10.53 14.05
N PRO A 108 15.09 -11.73 14.08
CA PRO A 108 15.96 -12.20 13.01
C PRO A 108 15.25 -12.26 11.65
N ASN A 109 13.94 -12.43 11.64
CA ASN A 109 13.15 -12.53 10.42
C ASN A 109 12.93 -11.18 9.74
N VAL A 110 12.86 -10.08 10.50
CA VAL A 110 12.57 -8.74 9.95
C VAL A 110 13.71 -8.21 9.09
N LYS A 111 14.95 -8.62 9.33
CA LYS A 111 16.13 -8.20 8.54
C LYS A 111 16.01 -8.61 7.05
N HIS A 112 15.24 -9.65 6.76
CA HIS A 112 15.00 -10.10 5.39
C HIS A 112 13.87 -9.34 4.69
N ILE A 113 13.03 -8.60 5.44
CA ILE A 113 11.97 -7.77 4.88
C ILE A 113 12.60 -6.44 4.47
N VAL A 114 12.87 -6.31 3.18
CA VAL A 114 13.57 -5.14 2.62
C VAL A 114 12.62 -4.10 2.05
N GLY A 115 11.34 -4.43 1.86
CA GLY A 115 10.37 -3.51 1.29
C GLY A 115 8.94 -3.84 1.67
N ILE A 116 8.07 -2.89 1.37
CA ILE A 116 6.63 -2.93 1.61
C ILE A 116 5.92 -2.75 0.27
N ASP A 117 4.85 -3.49 0.04
CA ASP A 117 4.01 -3.34 -1.14
C ASP A 117 2.52 -3.48 -0.82
N ALA A 118 1.67 -2.93 -1.68
CA ALA A 118 0.24 -3.22 -1.67
C ALA A 118 -0.21 -3.55 -3.10
N ALA A 119 -0.75 -4.74 -3.25
CA ALA A 119 -1.12 -5.34 -4.52
C ALA A 119 -2.51 -5.99 -4.46
N ALA A 120 -2.97 -6.53 -5.54
CA ALA A 120 -4.30 -7.01 -5.93
C ALA A 120 -5.13 -5.90 -6.61
N SER A 121 -6.37 -6.19 -7.00
CA SER A 121 -7.18 -5.31 -7.84
C SER A 121 -7.33 -3.90 -7.26
N GLU A 122 -7.09 -2.89 -8.08
CA GLU A 122 -7.26 -1.49 -7.71
C GLU A 122 -8.73 -1.09 -7.52
N PHE A 123 -9.66 -1.86 -8.12
CA PHE A 123 -11.10 -1.67 -7.89
C PHE A 123 -11.53 -2.03 -6.47
N ASP A 124 -10.75 -2.86 -5.78
CA ASP A 124 -11.08 -3.32 -4.44
C ASP A 124 -10.74 -2.30 -3.35
N ALA A 125 -9.59 -1.63 -3.44
CA ALA A 125 -9.18 -0.62 -2.46
C ALA A 125 -8.20 0.39 -3.04
N SER A 126 -8.48 1.66 -2.84
CA SER A 126 -7.72 2.82 -3.30
C SER A 126 -6.55 3.20 -2.37
N PRO A 127 -5.61 4.04 -2.83
CA PRO A 127 -4.42 4.43 -2.08
C PRO A 127 -4.69 5.00 -0.70
N GLU A 128 -5.76 5.76 -0.51
CA GLU A 128 -6.10 6.37 0.78
C GLU A 128 -6.33 5.35 1.91
N VAL A 129 -6.66 4.10 1.57
CA VAL A 129 -6.83 3.03 2.57
C VAL A 129 -5.51 2.66 3.22
N PHE A 130 -4.41 2.72 2.45
CA PHE A 130 -3.07 2.31 2.85
C PHE A 130 -2.21 3.48 3.33
N ALA A 131 -2.59 4.70 3.01
CA ALA A 131 -1.80 5.90 3.22
C ALA A 131 -1.30 6.09 4.66
N PRO A 132 -2.13 5.99 5.72
CA PRO A 132 -1.65 6.11 7.09
C PRO A 132 -0.62 5.05 7.46
N THR A 133 -0.84 3.82 7.01
CA THR A 133 0.05 2.68 7.29
C THR A 133 1.41 2.83 6.61
N TYR A 134 1.45 3.29 5.37
CA TYR A 134 2.71 3.54 4.65
C TYR A 134 3.53 4.62 5.34
N ARG A 135 2.91 5.75 5.69
CA ARG A 135 3.59 6.84 6.42
C ARG A 135 4.09 6.37 7.78
N TYR A 136 3.30 5.57 8.51
CA TYR A 136 3.72 4.97 9.78
C TYR A 136 4.96 4.09 9.61
N LEU A 137 4.95 3.15 8.66
CA LEU A 137 6.08 2.24 8.43
C LEU A 137 7.34 2.99 7.97
N LYS A 138 7.19 4.08 7.19
CA LYS A 138 8.31 4.96 6.85
C LYS A 138 8.94 5.58 8.09
N ARG A 139 8.12 6.12 9.01
CA ARG A 139 8.61 6.66 10.30
C ARG A 139 9.29 5.59 11.16
N LYS A 140 8.80 4.35 11.10
CA LYS A 140 9.45 3.21 11.78
C LYS A 140 10.71 2.71 11.05
N GLY A 141 11.16 3.44 10.04
CA GLY A 141 12.43 3.20 9.34
C GLY A 141 12.40 2.06 8.34
N PHE A 142 11.22 1.61 7.90
CA PHE A 142 11.13 0.78 6.70
C PHE A 142 11.47 1.60 5.46
N ARG A 143 12.02 0.93 4.45
CA ARG A 143 12.44 1.54 3.18
C ARG A 143 11.94 0.71 2.01
N HIS A 144 12.04 1.26 0.79
CA HIS A 144 11.66 0.58 -0.44
C HIS A 144 10.18 0.21 -0.48
N PHE A 145 9.36 1.23 -0.64
CA PHE A 145 7.93 1.08 -0.78
C PHE A 145 7.56 0.92 -2.25
N THR A 146 6.64 0.01 -2.50
CA THR A 146 5.98 -0.18 -3.80
C THR A 146 4.48 -0.09 -3.60
N TYR A 147 3.78 0.46 -4.56
CA TYR A 147 2.33 0.43 -4.59
C TYR A 147 1.86 0.20 -6.03
N HIS A 148 0.95 -0.74 -6.23
CA HIS A 148 0.40 -1.02 -7.55
C HIS A 148 -0.73 -0.02 -7.84
N ALA A 149 -0.57 0.79 -8.89
CA ALA A 149 -1.52 1.82 -9.28
C ALA A 149 -1.47 2.10 -10.78
N GLY A 150 -2.64 2.43 -11.36
CA GLY A 150 -2.78 2.77 -12.77
C GLY A 150 -2.77 1.57 -13.71
N GLU A 151 -3.06 0.36 -13.19
CA GLU A 151 -3.23 -0.88 -13.95
C GLU A 151 -4.70 -1.13 -14.26
N ASP A 152 -5.56 -1.05 -13.24
CA ASP A 152 -7.01 -1.26 -13.33
C ASP A 152 -7.76 0.09 -13.24
N PHE A 153 -8.43 0.52 -14.30
CA PHE A 153 -9.19 1.78 -14.32
C PHE A 153 -10.37 1.73 -15.29
N TYR A 154 -11.44 2.44 -14.96
CA TYR A 154 -12.60 2.62 -15.84
C TYR A 154 -12.33 3.68 -16.90
N HIS A 155 -11.71 4.79 -16.48
CA HIS A 155 -11.34 5.91 -17.32
C HIS A 155 -9.85 6.21 -17.15
N LEU A 156 -9.19 6.63 -18.23
CA LEU A 156 -7.74 6.91 -18.22
C LEU A 156 -7.34 7.92 -17.14
N ILE A 157 -8.16 8.96 -16.95
CA ILE A 157 -7.96 9.95 -15.87
C ILE A 157 -7.99 9.28 -14.49
N GLY A 158 -8.87 8.28 -14.28
CA GLY A 158 -8.92 7.51 -13.04
C GLY A 158 -7.63 6.73 -12.78
N GLY A 159 -7.04 6.14 -13.81
CA GLY A 159 -5.74 5.49 -13.70
C GLY A 159 -4.62 6.46 -13.33
N LEU A 160 -4.58 7.64 -13.97
CA LEU A 160 -3.62 8.70 -13.63
C LEU A 160 -3.85 9.24 -12.22
N ARG A 161 -5.10 9.45 -11.80
CA ARG A 161 -5.45 9.84 -10.43
C ARG A 161 -4.93 8.82 -9.41
N ARG A 162 -5.11 7.52 -9.63
CA ARG A 162 -4.61 6.47 -8.73
C ARG A 162 -3.10 6.50 -8.59
N ILE A 163 -2.36 6.78 -9.67
CA ILE A 163 -0.91 6.97 -9.60
C ILE A 163 -0.57 8.21 -8.77
N TYR A 164 -1.24 9.33 -9.00
CA TYR A 164 -1.06 10.55 -8.22
C TYR A 164 -1.35 10.34 -6.73
N GLU A 165 -2.52 9.75 -6.41
CA GLU A 165 -2.92 9.41 -5.04
C GLU A 165 -1.88 8.49 -4.37
N ALA A 166 -1.33 7.53 -5.10
CA ALA A 166 -0.28 6.66 -4.56
C ALA A 166 0.98 7.44 -4.21
N VAL A 167 1.41 8.36 -5.06
CA VAL A 167 2.60 9.19 -4.79
C VAL A 167 2.36 10.15 -3.62
N ASP A 168 1.26 10.91 -3.66
CA ASP A 168 0.99 11.97 -2.69
C ASP A 168 0.51 11.40 -1.35
N PHE A 169 -0.53 10.56 -1.34
CA PHE A 169 -1.16 10.09 -0.11
C PHE A 169 -0.26 9.14 0.69
N LEU A 170 0.50 8.28 0.02
CA LEU A 170 1.42 7.35 0.68
C LEU A 170 2.78 8.00 0.95
N ASN A 171 2.98 9.23 0.50
CA ASN A 171 4.25 9.94 0.59
C ASN A 171 5.41 9.14 -0.04
N LEU A 172 5.18 8.59 -1.25
CA LEU A 172 6.23 7.89 -1.99
C LEU A 172 7.29 8.89 -2.43
N SER A 173 8.55 8.49 -2.33
CA SER A 173 9.71 9.36 -2.56
C SER A 173 10.76 8.66 -3.41
N TYR A 174 11.86 9.35 -3.67
CA TYR A 174 12.97 8.80 -4.44
C TYR A 174 13.41 7.42 -3.91
N GLY A 175 13.46 6.43 -4.81
CA GLY A 175 13.78 5.05 -4.48
C GLY A 175 12.57 4.15 -4.18
N ASP A 176 11.37 4.73 -4.01
CA ASP A 176 10.11 4.00 -3.98
C ASP A 176 9.61 3.72 -5.42
N ARG A 177 8.59 2.87 -5.58
CA ARG A 177 8.13 2.41 -6.89
C ARG A 177 6.61 2.42 -6.99
N ILE A 178 6.12 2.66 -8.22
CA ILE A 178 4.75 2.35 -8.62
C ILE A 178 4.78 1.06 -9.44
N GLY A 179 3.97 0.08 -9.04
CA GLY A 179 3.76 -1.13 -9.83
C GLY A 179 2.87 -0.80 -11.03
N HIS A 180 3.20 -1.33 -12.18
CA HIS A 180 2.54 -1.17 -13.47
C HIS A 180 2.51 0.27 -14.02
N ALA A 181 1.75 1.18 -13.41
CA ALA A 181 1.54 2.56 -13.87
C ALA A 181 1.13 2.64 -15.36
N THR A 182 0.39 1.65 -15.86
CA THR A 182 0.03 1.48 -17.28
C THR A 182 -0.67 2.72 -17.84
N ALA A 183 -1.56 3.35 -17.04
CA ALA A 183 -2.28 4.55 -17.44
C ALA A 183 -1.36 5.71 -17.83
N ALA A 184 -0.17 5.82 -17.23
CA ALA A 184 0.78 6.89 -17.55
C ALA A 184 1.52 6.67 -18.89
N GLY A 185 1.51 5.43 -19.41
CA GLY A 185 2.16 5.08 -20.68
C GLY A 185 1.22 4.98 -21.88
N LEU A 186 -0.10 5.12 -21.68
CA LEU A 186 -1.08 5.01 -22.75
C LEU A 186 -1.27 6.36 -23.48
N SER A 187 -1.35 6.31 -24.83
CA SER A 187 -1.86 7.45 -25.60
C SER A 187 -3.37 7.58 -25.36
N PRO A 188 -3.86 8.79 -24.98
CA PRO A 188 -5.30 9.03 -24.82
C PRO A 188 -6.11 8.71 -26.09
N GLU A 189 -5.56 9.00 -27.26
CA GLU A 189 -6.21 8.77 -28.55
C GLU A 189 -6.41 7.27 -28.78
N ILE A 190 -5.35 6.47 -28.64
CA ILE A 190 -5.40 5.02 -28.80
C ILE A 190 -6.33 4.40 -27.76
N TRP A 191 -6.30 4.90 -26.52
CA TRP A 191 -7.18 4.43 -25.49
C TRP A 191 -8.66 4.70 -25.81
N MET A 192 -9.00 5.92 -26.28
CA MET A 192 -10.37 6.28 -26.67
C MET A 192 -10.88 5.45 -27.86
N GLU A 193 -10.04 5.17 -28.84
CA GLU A 193 -10.38 4.31 -30.00
C GLU A 193 -10.75 2.89 -29.53
N ASN A 194 -10.03 2.34 -28.55
CA ASN A 194 -10.24 0.97 -28.08
C ASN A 194 -11.42 0.83 -27.12
N VAL A 195 -11.68 1.83 -26.28
CA VAL A 195 -12.76 1.77 -25.26
C VAL A 195 -14.13 2.04 -25.87
N GLY A 196 -14.17 2.77 -26.98
CA GLY A 196 -15.41 3.12 -27.68
C GLY A 196 -16.10 4.35 -27.09
N LYS A 197 -17.41 4.51 -27.40
CA LYS A 197 -18.13 5.75 -27.10
C LYS A 197 -18.67 5.86 -25.68
N PHE A 198 -18.75 4.77 -24.94
CA PHE A 198 -19.40 4.71 -23.63
C PHE A 198 -18.55 4.00 -22.61
N ILE A 199 -18.45 4.60 -21.44
CA ILE A 199 -17.78 4.01 -20.26
C ILE A 199 -18.80 3.95 -19.14
N PHE A 200 -18.87 2.80 -18.48
CA PHE A 200 -19.68 2.61 -17.29
C PHE A 200 -18.77 2.64 -16.05
N MET A 201 -19.02 3.57 -15.16
CA MET A 201 -18.26 3.72 -13.92
C MET A 201 -19.14 4.21 -12.77
N TYR A 202 -18.66 4.05 -11.55
CA TYR A 202 -19.36 4.56 -10.38
C TYR A 202 -19.34 6.10 -10.34
N GLN A 203 -20.45 6.71 -9.94
CA GLN A 203 -20.56 8.18 -9.86
C GLN A 203 -19.50 8.78 -8.91
N GLY A 204 -19.20 8.11 -7.80
CA GLY A 204 -18.15 8.57 -6.87
C GLY A 204 -16.76 8.56 -7.50
N GLU A 205 -16.42 7.53 -8.29
CA GLU A 205 -15.15 7.49 -9.04
C GLU A 205 -15.10 8.60 -10.09
N TYR A 206 -16.20 8.84 -10.78
CA TYR A 206 -16.28 9.93 -11.76
C TYR A 206 -16.13 11.31 -11.10
N LEU A 207 -16.75 11.53 -9.95
CA LEU A 207 -16.57 12.75 -9.16
C LEU A 207 -15.09 12.95 -8.79
N ASP A 208 -14.45 11.91 -8.28
CA ASP A 208 -13.03 11.96 -7.93
C ASP A 208 -12.14 12.27 -9.13
N ASP A 209 -12.44 11.71 -10.31
CA ASP A 209 -11.72 11.98 -11.55
C ASP A 209 -11.86 13.44 -11.98
N LEU A 210 -13.08 14.00 -11.87
CA LEU A 210 -13.33 15.41 -12.18
C LEU A 210 -12.62 16.35 -11.21
N VAL A 211 -12.64 16.05 -9.91
CA VAL A 211 -11.93 16.83 -8.88
C VAL A 211 -10.43 16.79 -9.10
N PHE A 212 -9.89 15.62 -9.42
CA PHE A 212 -8.48 15.48 -9.75
C PHE A 212 -8.09 16.32 -10.98
N ALA A 213 -8.87 16.25 -12.08
CA ALA A 213 -8.63 17.03 -13.28
C ALA A 213 -8.73 18.55 -13.00
N TYR A 214 -9.73 18.97 -12.20
CA TYR A 214 -9.89 20.35 -11.76
C TYR A 214 -8.64 20.84 -11.00
N ASN A 215 -8.15 20.05 -10.03
CA ASN A 215 -6.98 20.40 -9.25
C ASN A 215 -5.74 20.54 -10.13
N LEU A 216 -5.50 19.62 -11.06
CA LEU A 216 -4.38 19.71 -11.98
C LEU A 216 -4.41 21.02 -12.79
N ILE A 217 -5.58 21.43 -13.30
CA ILE A 217 -5.70 22.64 -14.11
C ILE A 217 -5.56 23.91 -13.25
N VAL A 218 -6.07 23.90 -12.01
CA VAL A 218 -5.93 25.02 -11.09
C VAL A 218 -4.49 25.19 -10.62
N GLU A 219 -3.79 24.10 -10.37
CA GLU A 219 -2.40 24.08 -9.93
C GLU A 219 -1.42 24.32 -11.09
N ASP A 220 -1.85 24.02 -12.34
CA ASP A 220 -1.04 24.24 -13.53
C ASP A 220 -0.85 25.73 -13.80
N ARG A 221 0.39 26.13 -14.01
CA ARG A 221 0.77 27.48 -14.38
C ARG A 221 0.55 27.76 -15.88
N GLU A 222 0.32 26.73 -16.67
CA GLU A 222 0.03 26.86 -18.10
C GLU A 222 -1.44 27.27 -18.30
N GLU A 223 -1.65 28.36 -19.03
CA GLU A 223 -2.99 28.94 -19.24
C GLU A 223 -3.88 28.15 -20.22
N THR A 224 -3.34 27.13 -20.85
CA THR A 224 -3.95 26.41 -21.99
C THR A 224 -5.32 25.79 -21.64
N LEU A 225 -5.48 25.27 -20.44
CA LEU A 225 -6.69 24.57 -20.01
C LEU A 225 -7.57 25.37 -19.02
N LYS A 226 -7.17 26.60 -18.66
CA LYS A 226 -7.96 27.43 -17.71
C LYS A 226 -9.39 27.67 -18.16
N HIS A 227 -9.65 27.70 -19.46
CA HIS A 227 -11.01 27.83 -19.99
C HIS A 227 -11.93 26.65 -19.63
N LYS A 228 -11.38 25.51 -19.22
CA LYS A 228 -12.11 24.31 -18.79
C LYS A 228 -12.51 24.35 -17.31
N ILE A 229 -11.93 25.21 -16.49
CA ILE A 229 -12.16 25.26 -15.04
C ILE A 229 -13.66 25.42 -14.73
N ASN A 230 -14.35 26.37 -15.39
CA ASN A 230 -15.77 26.60 -15.16
C ASN A 230 -16.65 25.40 -15.58
N GLU A 231 -16.32 24.76 -16.69
CA GLU A 231 -17.04 23.55 -17.15
C GLU A 231 -16.89 22.40 -16.14
N LEU A 232 -15.68 22.17 -15.66
CA LEU A 232 -15.42 21.16 -14.63
C LEU A 232 -16.11 21.49 -13.31
N ALA A 233 -16.05 22.75 -12.87
CA ALA A 233 -16.69 23.19 -11.64
C ALA A 233 -18.21 22.95 -11.65
N ILE A 234 -18.88 23.25 -12.77
CA ILE A 234 -20.32 22.98 -12.94
C ILE A 234 -20.60 21.49 -12.83
N LYS A 235 -19.85 20.64 -13.55
CA LYS A 235 -20.02 19.18 -13.52
C LYS A 235 -19.76 18.59 -12.14
N ILE A 236 -18.73 19.05 -11.44
CA ILE A 236 -18.41 18.63 -10.07
C ILE A 236 -19.58 18.98 -9.14
N HIS A 237 -20.08 20.22 -9.19
CA HIS A 237 -21.17 20.67 -8.34
C HIS A 237 -22.45 19.85 -8.57
N GLU A 238 -22.85 19.66 -9.85
CA GLU A 238 -24.03 18.88 -10.21
C GLU A 238 -23.89 17.41 -9.73
N LEU A 239 -22.76 16.78 -9.99
CA LEU A 239 -22.53 15.39 -9.61
C LEU A 239 -22.45 15.22 -8.10
N TYR A 240 -21.78 16.14 -7.40
CA TYR A 240 -21.74 16.18 -5.95
C TYR A 240 -23.14 16.28 -5.34
N TYR A 241 -23.98 17.22 -5.85
CA TYR A 241 -25.36 17.33 -5.40
C TYR A 241 -26.17 16.07 -5.68
N ASN A 242 -25.97 15.44 -6.82
CA ASN A 242 -26.66 14.18 -7.16
C ASN A 242 -26.30 13.03 -6.21
N ILE A 243 -25.06 12.97 -5.73
CA ILE A 243 -24.59 11.93 -4.81
C ILE A 243 -25.02 12.25 -3.37
N TYR A 244 -24.73 13.45 -2.89
CA TYR A 244 -24.81 13.78 -1.46
C TYR A 244 -26.09 14.54 -1.07
N LYS A 245 -26.89 15.02 -2.04
CA LYS A 245 -28.15 15.76 -1.84
C LYS A 245 -28.02 17.08 -1.11
N HIS A 246 -26.83 17.66 -1.07
CA HIS A 246 -26.58 19.02 -0.58
C HIS A 246 -25.55 19.71 -1.45
N SER A 247 -25.52 21.04 -1.40
CA SER A 247 -24.58 21.86 -2.17
C SER A 247 -23.31 22.11 -1.37
N CYS A 248 -22.19 22.16 -2.09
CA CYS A 248 -20.89 22.51 -1.55
C CYS A 248 -20.10 23.26 -2.63
N SER A 249 -19.20 24.16 -2.26
CA SER A 249 -18.33 24.82 -3.23
C SER A 249 -17.28 23.83 -3.77
N VAL A 250 -16.84 24.04 -5.01
CA VAL A 250 -15.88 23.13 -5.66
C VAL A 250 -14.53 23.19 -4.96
N GLU A 251 -14.15 24.36 -4.47
CA GLU A 251 -12.91 24.54 -3.69
C GLU A 251 -12.94 23.69 -2.42
N LEU A 252 -14.06 23.71 -1.67
CA LEU A 252 -14.20 22.90 -0.47
C LEU A 252 -14.22 21.39 -0.80
N ILE A 253 -14.89 20.98 -1.88
CA ILE A 253 -14.87 19.59 -2.36
C ILE A 253 -13.43 19.16 -2.66
N SER A 254 -12.65 20.02 -3.32
CA SER A 254 -11.25 19.80 -3.64
C SER A 254 -10.38 19.63 -2.39
N GLU A 255 -10.54 20.50 -1.41
CA GLU A 255 -9.80 20.43 -0.14
C GLU A 255 -10.16 19.16 0.65
N VAL A 256 -11.45 18.83 0.74
CA VAL A 256 -11.91 17.59 1.39
C VAL A 256 -11.38 16.36 0.69
N TRP A 257 -11.29 16.38 -0.65
CA TRP A 257 -10.69 15.26 -1.40
C TRP A 257 -9.22 15.01 -1.01
N LYS A 258 -8.44 16.06 -0.82
CA LYS A 258 -7.03 15.97 -0.36
C LYS A 258 -6.92 15.36 1.05
N LEU A 259 -7.93 15.56 1.91
CA LEU A 259 -7.95 15.01 3.27
C LEU A 259 -8.19 13.49 3.31
N ARG A 260 -8.59 12.87 2.21
CA ARG A 260 -8.79 11.40 2.13
C ARG A 260 -7.54 10.60 2.49
N ARG A 261 -6.36 11.19 2.35
CA ARG A 261 -5.09 10.58 2.79
C ARG A 261 -5.00 10.35 4.30
N LEU A 262 -5.86 11.01 5.09
CA LEU A 262 -5.89 10.86 6.54
C LEU A 262 -6.62 9.60 6.98
N CYS A 263 -6.43 9.20 8.24
CA CYS A 263 -7.11 8.02 8.77
C CYS A 263 -8.51 8.37 9.29
N PRO A 264 -9.59 7.95 8.62
CA PRO A 264 -10.94 8.27 9.09
C PRO A 264 -11.27 7.67 10.45
N LEU A 265 -10.64 6.56 10.84
CA LEU A 265 -10.81 5.96 12.16
C LEU A 265 -10.38 6.91 13.26
N HIS A 266 -9.33 7.70 13.04
CA HIS A 266 -8.86 8.71 14.00
C HIS A 266 -9.77 9.93 14.05
N VAL A 267 -10.21 10.40 12.88
CA VAL A 267 -11.14 11.53 12.80
C VAL A 267 -12.42 11.20 13.58
N PHE A 268 -13.00 10.02 13.37
CA PHE A 268 -14.21 9.59 14.08
C PHE A 268 -13.97 9.30 15.56
N ALA A 269 -12.80 8.80 15.95
CA ALA A 269 -12.48 8.55 17.36
C ALA A 269 -12.29 9.85 18.14
N GLY A 270 -11.71 10.89 17.51
CA GLY A 270 -11.58 12.21 18.12
C GLY A 270 -12.91 12.92 18.40
N THR A 271 -13.98 12.53 17.68
CA THR A 271 -15.34 13.07 17.88
C THR A 271 -16.17 12.31 18.90
N LYS A 272 -15.70 11.16 19.38
CA LYS A 272 -16.39 10.36 20.39
C LYS A 272 -15.45 10.11 21.58
N GLU A 273 -15.98 10.22 22.81
CA GLU A 273 -15.25 9.97 24.08
C GLU A 273 -14.60 8.57 24.20
N ASN A 274 -14.73 7.72 23.19
CA ASN A 274 -14.26 6.34 23.13
C ASN A 274 -12.89 6.16 22.46
N ALA A 275 -12.05 7.18 22.43
CA ALA A 275 -10.68 7.12 21.85
C ALA A 275 -9.74 6.07 22.51
N LYS A 276 -10.20 5.38 23.54
CA LYS A 276 -9.39 4.42 24.33
C LYS A 276 -9.02 3.12 23.63
N CYS A 277 -9.61 2.83 22.48
CA CYS A 277 -9.44 1.54 21.78
C CYS A 277 -8.60 1.59 20.51
N LEU A 278 -8.08 2.74 20.13
CA LEU A 278 -7.20 2.86 18.96
C LEU A 278 -5.73 2.78 19.37
N PRO A 279 -4.88 2.12 18.57
CA PRO A 279 -3.45 2.14 18.86
C PRO A 279 -2.95 3.58 18.92
N VAL A 280 -2.07 3.84 19.87
CA VAL A 280 -1.43 5.16 20.03
C VAL A 280 -0.57 5.39 18.81
N TYR A 281 -0.98 6.34 17.98
CA TYR A 281 -0.17 6.80 16.86
C TYR A 281 0.88 7.80 17.36
N ASP A 282 1.92 7.93 16.61
CA ASP A 282 2.98 8.90 16.87
C ASP A 282 2.43 10.33 16.76
N ASN A 283 3.00 11.26 17.51
CA ASN A 283 2.52 12.63 17.67
C ASN A 283 2.25 13.38 16.35
N ASP A 284 2.95 13.01 15.25
CA ASP A 284 2.80 13.66 13.95
C ASP A 284 1.45 13.35 13.26
N GLU A 285 0.83 12.20 13.54
CA GLU A 285 -0.51 11.91 13.01
C GLU A 285 -1.62 12.61 13.79
N TRP A 286 -1.37 12.93 15.05
CA TRP A 286 -2.29 13.78 15.83
C TRP A 286 -2.39 15.20 15.25
N CYS A 287 -1.32 15.73 14.70
CA CYS A 287 -1.36 17.04 14.04
C CYS A 287 -2.28 17.02 12.83
N ASP A 288 -2.24 15.97 12.02
CA ASP A 288 -3.13 15.82 10.86
C ASP A 288 -4.61 15.70 11.28
N VAL A 289 -4.88 14.91 12.33
CA VAL A 289 -6.24 14.77 12.89
C VAL A 289 -6.70 16.06 13.57
N ALA A 290 -5.84 16.74 14.30
CA ALA A 290 -6.16 18.01 14.94
C ALA A 290 -6.49 19.09 13.92
N MET A 291 -5.78 19.15 12.77
CA MET A 291 -6.12 20.06 11.68
C MET A 291 -7.50 19.80 11.09
N VAL A 292 -7.88 18.54 10.89
CA VAL A 292 -9.22 18.18 10.40
C VAL A 292 -10.31 18.57 11.39
N LEU A 293 -10.10 18.34 12.68
CA LEU A 293 -11.04 18.72 13.74
C LEU A 293 -11.16 20.24 13.85
N GLN A 294 -10.08 20.98 13.67
CA GLN A 294 -10.08 22.43 13.72
C GLN A 294 -10.82 23.03 12.52
N LEU A 295 -10.66 22.49 11.32
CA LEU A 295 -11.43 22.88 10.14
C LEU A 295 -12.93 22.62 10.31
N ASN A 296 -13.31 21.52 10.96
CA ASN A 296 -14.71 21.21 11.27
C ASN A 296 -15.30 22.08 12.39
N SER A 297 -14.48 22.58 13.33
CA SER A 297 -14.93 23.47 14.41
C SER A 297 -15.07 24.93 13.95
N ASP A 298 -14.26 25.34 13.01
CA ASP A 298 -14.27 26.72 12.47
C ASP A 298 -15.31 26.92 11.35
N ASN A 299 -15.74 25.83 10.71
CA ASN A 299 -16.83 25.82 9.72
C ASN A 299 -18.08 25.18 10.35
N SER A 300 -18.67 25.85 11.33
CA SER A 300 -20.06 25.60 11.72
C SER A 300 -20.96 26.03 10.55
N CYS A 301 -21.09 25.17 9.55
CA CYS A 301 -22.20 25.23 8.62
C CYS A 301 -23.46 24.85 9.41
N GLY A 302 -24.25 25.88 9.79
CA GLY A 302 -25.58 25.73 10.31
C GLY A 302 -26.54 25.18 9.25
#